data_39ee3686886113d7aebf85d6d72b1baf
#
_entry.id   39ee3686886113d7aebf85d6d72b1baf
#
_cell.length_a   1.000
_cell.length_b   1.000
_cell.length_c   1.000
_cell.angle_alpha   90.00
_cell.angle_beta   90.00
_cell.angle_gamma   90.00
#
_symmetry.space_group_name_H-M   'P 1'
#
loop_
_entity.id
_entity.type
_entity.pdbx_description
1 polymer ?
#
loop_
_entity_poly.entity_id
_entity_poly.type
_entity_poly.pdbx_seq_one_letter_code
_entity_poly.pdbx_strand_id
1 'polypeptide(L)'
;MEAILKKYFGYEKFRYGQQEIIENILAGQNALGILPTGSGKSLCYQIPGLMFKGTTLVISPLISLMQDQVDSLKRRGISAECINSTMSKRDLNDVMGRLVRGELQFLYVAPERFNNEAFKTAVRHAEIPFVAFDEAHCISKWGHDFRPSYQSIIPELKLLLPDVQIIAVTATATEEVEENIQELLNIKNNAVFKTSVKRENLKLSVNGTYQREQFILSYIQERPGKSGIIYVSTRTEVEKLSTYLTDNKIENVIYHGGLGKKERNDNQQKFVSDEVKIVIATNAFGMGIDKPDIRYIIHFNLPGDLESYYQEIGRAGRDGLPSDCILLSTQRDVNLQQFFIDRATASDQYKDHMREKLDLMLQYNKTSKCLSSFIVKYFNRNEYVEACGQCSSCLSDERTEPMTTEARLILELIRDADGQLSKELVIQVLRGESADNIMARGLDSQESFGVLDSYRTSEVNHLVEELIMRGYVHYAGHKMYLVEKSLDILDRKVKLYTVPYRKHYNERVDVSTDSSPNEILYDKLLDTRKGLADKYKLDEDAIFTDQILKEFAKKMPQTKQDMIHIQGVGNYKLKHYCPYFLEEIQQHGGKKNI
;
A
#
# COMPACT_ATOMS: atom_id res chain seq x y z
N MET A 1 -1.73 19.80 32.16
CA MET A 1 -1.45 19.41 30.75
C MET A 1 -1.89 20.49 29.78
N GLU A 2 -3.17 20.85 29.73
CA GLU A 2 -3.72 21.84 28.76
C GLU A 2 -3.04 23.24 28.85
N ALA A 3 -2.71 23.71 30.04
CA ALA A 3 -1.99 24.98 30.21
C ALA A 3 -0.60 24.95 29.54
N ILE A 4 0.11 23.83 29.60
CA ILE A 4 1.41 23.63 28.95
C ILE A 4 1.21 23.53 27.42
N LEU A 5 0.20 22.78 26.97
CA LEU A 5 -0.16 22.67 25.58
C LEU A 5 -0.44 24.04 24.96
N LYS A 6 -1.25 24.86 25.64
CA LYS A 6 -1.57 26.24 25.19
C LYS A 6 -0.34 27.15 25.22
N LYS A 7 0.42 27.13 26.33
CA LYS A 7 1.56 28.04 26.54
C LYS A 7 2.68 27.80 25.52
N TYR A 8 3.09 26.55 25.27
CA TYR A 8 4.27 26.25 24.48
C TYR A 8 3.95 25.84 23.03
N PHE A 9 2.76 25.27 22.77
CA PHE A 9 2.42 24.75 21.47
C PHE A 9 1.27 25.49 20.79
N GLY A 10 0.53 26.36 21.52
CA GLY A 10 -0.55 27.16 20.95
C GLY A 10 -1.86 26.43 20.68
N TYR A 11 -2.01 25.19 21.15
CA TYR A 11 -3.23 24.40 20.98
C TYR A 11 -4.12 24.47 22.21
N GLU A 12 -5.44 24.58 22.00
CA GLU A 12 -6.42 24.64 23.08
C GLU A 12 -6.80 23.28 23.63
N LYS A 13 -6.73 22.21 22.81
CA LYS A 13 -7.14 20.86 23.15
C LYS A 13 -6.20 19.81 22.56
N PHE A 14 -6.07 18.69 23.26
CA PHE A 14 -5.42 17.51 22.73
C PHE A 14 -6.23 16.90 21.58
N ARG A 15 -5.53 16.27 20.64
CA ARG A 15 -6.16 15.40 19.64
C ARG A 15 -6.48 14.04 20.27
N TYR A 16 -7.41 13.31 19.66
CA TYR A 16 -7.78 11.97 20.09
C TYR A 16 -6.56 11.05 20.26
N GLY A 17 -6.48 10.34 21.36
CA GLY A 17 -5.40 9.43 21.72
C GLY A 17 -4.19 10.09 22.41
N GLN A 18 -3.98 11.41 22.29
CA GLN A 18 -2.84 12.08 22.91
C GLN A 18 -2.98 12.19 24.43
N GLN A 19 -4.15 12.58 24.91
CA GLN A 19 -4.40 12.79 26.32
C GLN A 19 -4.25 11.52 27.12
N GLU A 20 -4.82 10.42 26.65
CA GLU A 20 -4.78 9.10 27.27
C GLU A 20 -3.33 8.60 27.42
N ILE A 21 -2.51 8.79 26.38
CA ILE A 21 -1.08 8.43 26.42
C ILE A 21 -0.36 9.28 27.49
N ILE A 22 -0.58 10.58 27.51
CA ILE A 22 0.05 11.49 28.45
C ILE A 22 -0.34 11.16 29.89
N GLU A 23 -1.62 10.93 30.15
CA GLU A 23 -2.14 10.54 31.47
C GLU A 23 -1.54 9.20 31.94
N ASN A 24 -1.40 8.23 31.04
CA ASN A 24 -0.76 6.95 31.38
C ASN A 24 0.71 7.11 31.76
N ILE A 25 1.45 7.98 31.05
CA ILE A 25 2.84 8.32 31.39
C ILE A 25 2.91 9.05 32.74
N LEU A 26 2.04 10.01 32.99
CA LEU A 26 2.00 10.73 34.26
C LEU A 26 1.60 9.82 35.44
N ALA A 27 0.88 8.75 35.18
CA ALA A 27 0.56 7.69 36.17
C ALA A 27 1.72 6.70 36.42
N GLY A 28 2.90 6.90 35.83
CA GLY A 28 4.08 6.06 36.03
C GLY A 28 4.07 4.75 35.25
N GLN A 29 3.29 4.65 34.16
CA GLN A 29 3.18 3.43 33.36
C GLN A 29 3.85 3.62 31.98
N ASN A 30 4.51 2.56 31.49
CA ASN A 30 4.99 2.52 30.11
C ASN A 30 3.82 2.60 29.12
N ALA A 31 4.04 3.22 27.95
CA ALA A 31 2.99 3.36 26.94
C ALA A 31 3.51 3.14 25.52
N LEU A 32 2.65 2.59 24.65
CA LEU A 32 2.84 2.56 23.20
C LEU A 32 1.72 3.37 22.54
N GLY A 33 2.11 4.43 21.82
CA GLY A 33 1.21 5.25 21.01
C GLY A 33 1.37 4.96 19.53
N ILE A 34 0.31 4.45 18.88
CA ILE A 34 0.25 4.23 17.43
C ILE A 34 -0.70 5.27 16.86
N LEU A 35 -0.13 6.35 16.35
CA LEU A 35 -0.84 7.54 15.93
C LEU A 35 -0.42 7.96 14.51
N PRO A 36 -1.33 8.23 13.57
CA PRO A 36 -0.98 8.52 12.18
C PRO A 36 -0.03 9.71 12.04
N THR A 37 0.66 9.79 10.90
CA THR A 37 1.52 10.94 10.58
C THR A 37 0.72 12.23 10.62
N GLY A 38 1.30 13.29 11.22
CA GLY A 38 0.62 14.58 11.38
C GLY A 38 -0.36 14.66 12.56
N SER A 39 -0.54 13.60 13.34
CA SER A 39 -1.39 13.61 14.54
C SER A 39 -0.77 14.32 15.75
N GLY A 40 0.51 14.67 15.69
CA GLY A 40 1.23 15.31 16.81
C GLY A 40 1.81 14.32 17.81
N LYS A 41 2.33 13.17 17.37
CA LYS A 41 2.98 12.15 18.20
C LYS A 41 4.00 12.70 19.19
N SER A 42 4.81 13.68 18.78
CA SER A 42 5.84 14.27 19.64
C SER A 42 5.28 14.92 20.89
N LEU A 43 4.05 15.43 20.85
CA LEU A 43 3.38 16.00 22.04
C LEU A 43 3.17 14.96 23.13
N CYS A 44 2.99 13.69 22.78
CA CYS A 44 2.77 12.62 23.74
C CYS A 44 3.95 12.41 24.71
N TYR A 45 5.18 12.77 24.29
CA TYR A 45 6.34 12.73 25.16
C TYR A 45 6.85 14.14 25.53
N GLN A 46 6.57 15.18 24.74
CA GLN A 46 7.00 16.54 25.05
C GLN A 46 6.20 17.17 26.20
N ILE A 47 4.89 16.92 26.27
CA ILE A 47 4.05 17.44 27.37
C ILE A 47 4.46 16.85 28.72
N PRO A 48 4.52 15.50 28.92
CA PRO A 48 5.00 14.96 30.19
C PRO A 48 6.46 15.35 30.47
N GLY A 49 7.33 15.46 29.44
CA GLY A 49 8.70 15.92 29.61
C GLY A 49 8.83 17.34 30.13
N LEU A 50 7.84 18.19 29.91
CA LEU A 50 7.76 19.54 30.51
C LEU A 50 7.14 19.55 31.90
N MET A 51 6.52 18.44 32.33
CA MET A 51 5.90 18.32 33.65
C MET A 51 6.82 17.62 34.65
N PHE A 52 7.65 16.72 34.21
CA PHE A 52 8.63 16.03 35.04
C PHE A 52 9.85 16.92 35.30
N LYS A 53 10.50 16.69 36.45
CA LYS A 53 11.81 17.26 36.74
C LYS A 53 12.89 16.40 36.11
N GLY A 54 13.92 17.01 35.55
CA GLY A 54 15.02 16.31 34.88
C GLY A 54 14.93 16.37 33.35
N THR A 55 15.71 15.54 32.69
CA THR A 55 15.84 15.53 31.22
C THR A 55 15.10 14.35 30.60
N THR A 56 14.19 14.59 29.69
CA THR A 56 13.60 13.55 28.84
C THR A 56 14.60 13.13 27.79
N LEU A 57 14.97 11.86 27.80
CA LEU A 57 15.85 11.27 26.79
C LEU A 57 15.01 10.75 25.62
N VAL A 58 15.18 11.32 24.43
CA VAL A 58 14.46 10.92 23.21
C VAL A 58 15.40 10.19 22.27
N ILE A 59 15.08 8.93 21.99
CA ILE A 59 15.83 8.10 21.05
C ILE A 59 15.14 8.20 19.70
N SER A 60 15.86 8.70 18.69
CA SER A 60 15.32 8.92 17.35
C SER A 60 16.28 8.41 16.26
N PRO A 61 15.77 7.82 15.14
CA PRO A 61 16.60 7.15 14.16
C PRO A 61 17.36 8.11 13.22
N LEU A 62 16.97 9.38 13.18
CA LEU A 62 17.42 10.31 12.15
C LEU A 62 17.90 11.64 12.70
N ILE A 63 19.12 12.00 12.30
CA ILE A 63 19.77 13.24 12.70
C ILE A 63 18.96 14.47 12.26
N SER A 64 18.42 14.47 11.04
CA SER A 64 17.61 15.59 10.53
C SER A 64 16.35 15.81 11.36
N LEU A 65 15.63 14.73 11.67
CA LEU A 65 14.43 14.78 12.50
C LEU A 65 14.73 15.30 13.91
N MET A 66 15.82 14.81 14.53
CA MET A 66 16.25 15.30 15.85
C MET A 66 16.55 16.79 15.83
N GLN A 67 17.26 17.29 14.79
CA GLN A 67 17.59 18.69 14.67
C GLN A 67 16.35 19.57 14.54
N ASP A 68 15.42 19.19 13.67
CA ASP A 68 14.16 19.91 13.46
C ASP A 68 13.31 19.96 14.75
N GLN A 69 13.25 18.87 15.51
CA GLN A 69 12.57 18.82 16.80
C GLN A 69 13.25 19.74 17.84
N VAL A 70 14.58 19.69 17.94
CA VAL A 70 15.36 20.55 18.85
C VAL A 70 15.19 22.04 18.50
N ASP A 71 15.29 22.40 17.22
CA ASP A 71 15.13 23.79 16.78
C ASP A 71 13.71 24.30 17.03
N SER A 72 12.71 23.43 16.87
CA SER A 72 11.32 23.72 17.20
C SER A 72 11.11 23.98 18.69
N LEU A 73 11.71 23.15 19.56
CA LEU A 73 11.67 23.33 21.01
C LEU A 73 12.40 24.59 21.46
N LYS A 74 13.60 24.86 20.94
CA LYS A 74 14.38 26.07 21.23
C LYS A 74 13.63 27.36 20.85
N ARG A 75 12.96 27.37 19.70
CA ARG A 75 12.11 28.52 19.30
C ARG A 75 10.96 28.79 20.26
N ARG A 76 10.51 27.79 21.02
CA ARG A 76 9.48 27.89 22.06
C ARG A 76 10.04 28.19 23.44
N GLY A 77 11.37 28.46 23.56
CA GLY A 77 12.02 28.70 24.81
C GLY A 77 12.25 27.47 25.69
N ILE A 78 12.22 26.28 25.10
CA ILE A 78 12.45 25.01 25.79
C ILE A 78 13.91 24.59 25.58
N SER A 79 14.61 24.25 26.67
CA SER A 79 16.01 23.83 26.64
C SER A 79 16.10 22.40 26.06
N ALA A 80 16.58 22.28 24.83
CA ALA A 80 16.73 21.02 24.15
C ALA A 80 18.05 20.95 23.37
N GLU A 81 18.66 19.77 23.31
CA GLU A 81 19.86 19.52 22.50
C GLU A 81 19.74 18.18 21.78
N CYS A 82 20.55 17.99 20.71
CA CYS A 82 20.71 16.67 20.11
C CYS A 82 22.19 16.28 20.08
N ILE A 83 22.46 14.99 20.32
CA ILE A 83 23.78 14.40 20.15
C ILE A 83 23.79 13.55 18.89
N ASN A 84 24.58 13.95 17.89
CA ASN A 84 24.71 13.26 16.63
C ASN A 84 26.19 13.00 16.25
N SER A 85 26.43 12.23 15.20
CA SER A 85 27.78 11.83 14.76
C SER A 85 28.63 12.97 14.18
N THR A 86 28.03 14.13 13.89
CA THR A 86 28.73 15.25 13.25
C THR A 86 29.22 16.30 14.24
N MET A 87 28.92 16.14 15.53
CA MET A 87 29.33 17.09 16.58
C MET A 87 30.83 16.99 16.87
N SER A 88 31.44 18.15 17.15
CA SER A 88 32.79 18.19 17.66
C SER A 88 32.89 17.59 19.08
N LYS A 89 34.09 17.12 19.46
CA LYS A 89 34.31 16.62 20.84
C LYS A 89 34.03 17.69 21.91
N ARG A 90 34.29 18.93 21.60
CA ARG A 90 34.02 20.07 22.51
C ARG A 90 32.52 20.27 22.75
N ASP A 91 31.75 20.32 21.66
CA ASP A 91 30.30 20.49 21.74
C ASP A 91 29.64 19.31 22.44
N LEU A 92 30.12 18.10 22.16
CA LEU A 92 29.63 16.89 22.83
C LEU A 92 29.86 16.94 24.33
N ASN A 93 31.06 17.36 24.79
CA ASN A 93 31.38 17.50 26.21
C ASN A 93 30.55 18.60 26.88
N ASP A 94 30.28 19.70 26.20
CA ASP A 94 29.41 20.75 26.70
C ASP A 94 27.98 20.24 26.92
N VAL A 95 27.41 19.58 25.93
CA VAL A 95 26.05 19.01 26.05
C VAL A 95 25.96 17.98 27.15
N MET A 96 26.96 17.07 27.27
CA MET A 96 27.02 16.13 28.39
C MET A 96 27.14 16.80 29.75
N GLY A 97 27.93 17.88 29.85
CA GLY A 97 28.03 18.67 31.05
C GLY A 97 26.69 19.32 31.44
N ARG A 98 25.98 19.89 30.48
CA ARG A 98 24.64 20.49 30.69
C ARG A 98 23.61 19.41 31.09
N LEU A 99 23.70 18.21 30.51
CA LEU A 99 22.84 17.09 30.91
C LEU A 99 23.01 16.75 32.38
N VAL A 100 24.25 16.55 32.84
CA VAL A 100 24.55 16.18 34.23
C VAL A 100 24.15 17.31 35.22
N ARG A 101 24.26 18.56 34.82
CA ARG A 101 23.81 19.72 35.64
C ARG A 101 22.29 19.93 35.64
N GLY A 102 21.52 19.12 34.84
CA GLY A 102 20.06 19.26 34.75
C GLY A 102 19.59 20.53 34.02
N GLU A 103 20.41 21.08 33.12
CA GLU A 103 20.11 22.28 32.34
C GLU A 103 19.28 22.02 31.08
N LEU A 104 19.06 20.73 30.75
CA LEU A 104 18.32 20.30 29.58
C LEU A 104 16.95 19.72 29.97
N GLN A 105 15.90 20.12 29.28
CA GLN A 105 14.58 19.51 29.38
C GLN A 105 14.44 18.30 28.42
N PHE A 106 15.08 18.41 27.25
CA PHE A 106 15.09 17.33 26.25
C PHE A 106 16.50 17.09 25.72
N LEU A 107 16.85 15.81 25.61
CA LEU A 107 18.06 15.39 24.91
C LEU A 107 17.67 14.34 23.85
N TYR A 108 17.85 14.70 22.58
CA TYR A 108 17.65 13.80 21.46
C TYR A 108 18.94 13.09 21.11
N VAL A 109 18.90 11.75 20.96
CA VAL A 109 20.08 10.94 20.69
C VAL A 109 19.80 9.88 19.63
N ALA A 110 20.80 9.64 18.78
CA ALA A 110 20.80 8.47 17.92
C ALA A 110 21.22 7.22 18.74
N PRO A 111 20.65 6.03 18.46
CA PRO A 111 20.94 4.82 19.24
C PRO A 111 22.43 4.46 19.28
N GLU A 112 23.18 4.75 18.23
CA GLU A 112 24.63 4.47 18.16
C GLU A 112 25.45 5.20 19.25
N ARG A 113 24.87 6.20 19.91
CA ARG A 113 25.55 6.92 21.00
C ARG A 113 25.70 6.11 22.27
N PHE A 114 24.88 5.09 22.45
CA PHE A 114 25.04 4.15 23.56
C PHE A 114 26.30 3.28 23.47
N ASN A 115 27.01 3.27 22.34
CA ASN A 115 28.36 2.68 22.22
C ASN A 115 29.47 3.55 22.86
N ASN A 116 29.16 4.76 23.33
CA ASN A 116 30.13 5.69 23.91
C ASN A 116 30.05 5.67 25.44
N GLU A 117 31.13 5.26 26.11
CA GLU A 117 31.17 5.14 27.58
C GLU A 117 31.06 6.48 28.32
N ALA A 118 31.59 7.57 27.75
CA ALA A 118 31.42 8.90 28.35
C ALA A 118 29.97 9.36 28.33
N PHE A 119 29.24 9.04 27.24
CA PHE A 119 27.79 9.29 27.17
C PHE A 119 27.01 8.44 28.18
N LYS A 120 27.30 7.15 28.29
CA LYS A 120 26.67 6.26 29.28
C LYS A 120 26.89 6.77 30.72
N THR A 121 28.11 7.23 31.00
CA THR A 121 28.45 7.82 32.30
C THR A 121 27.63 9.09 32.58
N ALA A 122 27.50 9.98 31.59
CA ALA A 122 26.69 11.17 31.74
C ALA A 122 25.19 10.85 31.99
N VAL A 123 24.64 9.87 31.23
CA VAL A 123 23.25 9.38 31.40
C VAL A 123 23.04 8.81 32.79
N ARG A 124 23.99 8.04 33.32
CA ARG A 124 23.89 7.44 34.67
C ARG A 124 23.86 8.48 35.79
N HIS A 125 24.50 9.64 35.60
CA HIS A 125 24.54 10.72 36.60
C HIS A 125 23.47 11.79 36.41
N ALA A 126 22.71 11.72 35.31
CA ALA A 126 21.64 12.66 35.02
C ALA A 126 20.30 12.21 35.64
N GLU A 127 19.44 13.16 35.99
CA GLU A 127 18.07 12.90 36.39
C GLU A 127 17.22 12.69 35.12
N ILE A 128 16.89 11.45 34.79
CA ILE A 128 16.11 11.08 33.59
C ILE A 128 14.81 10.44 34.05
N PRO A 129 13.68 11.16 34.03
CA PRO A 129 12.39 10.65 34.51
C PRO A 129 11.81 9.61 33.57
N PHE A 130 11.96 9.75 32.26
CA PHE A 130 11.53 8.76 31.28
C PHE A 130 12.29 8.85 29.96
N VAL A 131 12.18 7.79 29.16
CA VAL A 131 12.79 7.66 27.84
C VAL A 131 11.70 7.55 26.79
N ALA A 132 11.81 8.31 25.72
CA ALA A 132 10.92 8.25 24.57
C ALA A 132 11.62 7.58 23.39
N PHE A 133 11.02 6.52 22.82
CA PHE A 133 11.39 5.95 21.54
C PHE A 133 10.51 6.56 20.45
N ASP A 134 11.08 7.47 19.66
CA ASP A 134 10.42 8.01 18.48
C ASP A 134 10.64 7.08 17.29
N GLU A 135 9.67 7.00 16.38
CA GLU A 135 9.62 6.01 15.28
C GLU A 135 9.90 4.58 15.78
N ALA A 136 9.16 4.17 16.81
CA ALA A 136 9.38 2.92 17.53
C ALA A 136 9.28 1.65 16.66
N HIS A 137 8.67 1.73 15.46
CA HIS A 137 8.68 0.61 14.49
C HIS A 137 10.10 0.19 14.10
N CYS A 138 11.10 1.09 14.22
CA CYS A 138 12.51 0.77 13.98
C CYS A 138 13.09 -0.26 14.98
N ILE A 139 12.45 -0.49 16.13
CA ILE A 139 12.85 -1.49 17.14
C ILE A 139 12.59 -2.91 16.63
N SER A 140 11.47 -3.09 15.95
CA SER A 140 11.01 -4.41 15.51
C SER A 140 11.71 -4.86 14.23
N LYS A 141 12.24 -6.07 14.25
CA LYS A 141 12.82 -6.71 13.05
C LYS A 141 11.78 -6.99 11.94
N TRP A 142 10.51 -6.89 12.28
CA TRP A 142 9.37 -6.99 11.36
C TRP A 142 8.91 -5.63 10.83
N GLY A 143 9.48 -4.53 11.36
CA GLY A 143 9.25 -3.18 10.88
C GLY A 143 9.89 -2.95 9.50
N HIS A 144 9.29 -2.09 8.69
CA HIS A 144 9.77 -1.75 7.34
C HIS A 144 11.12 -0.99 7.33
N ASP A 145 11.48 -0.30 8.43
CA ASP A 145 12.78 0.39 8.63
C ASP A 145 13.47 -0.14 9.89
N PHE A 146 13.63 -1.48 9.97
CA PHE A 146 14.31 -2.09 11.11
C PHE A 146 15.74 -1.60 11.23
N ARG A 147 16.13 -1.20 12.44
CA ARG A 147 17.48 -0.76 12.78
C ARG A 147 18.04 -1.57 13.94
N PRO A 148 19.02 -2.46 13.69
CA PRO A 148 19.63 -3.26 14.74
C PRO A 148 20.13 -2.45 15.92
N SER A 149 20.65 -1.23 15.69
CA SER A 149 21.09 -0.31 16.74
C SER A 149 19.96 0.09 17.69
N TYR A 150 18.71 0.19 17.22
CA TYR A 150 17.56 0.48 18.07
C TYR A 150 17.22 -0.65 19.03
N GLN A 151 17.29 -1.88 18.56
CA GLN A 151 17.03 -3.04 19.41
C GLN A 151 18.18 -3.28 20.39
N SER A 152 19.43 -3.09 19.96
CA SER A 152 20.61 -3.37 20.78
C SER A 152 20.76 -2.46 22.02
N ILE A 153 20.18 -1.26 22.01
CA ILE A 153 20.27 -0.35 23.16
C ILE A 153 19.30 -0.70 24.30
N ILE A 154 18.28 -1.52 24.06
CA ILE A 154 17.26 -1.82 25.09
C ILE A 154 17.86 -2.51 26.33
N PRO A 155 18.69 -3.57 26.21
CA PRO A 155 19.36 -4.16 27.35
C PRO A 155 20.30 -3.17 28.07
N GLU A 156 21.03 -2.34 27.32
CA GLU A 156 21.92 -1.33 27.90
C GLU A 156 21.14 -0.25 28.66
N LEU A 157 20.02 0.20 28.11
CA LEU A 157 19.14 1.17 28.76
C LEU A 157 18.61 0.64 30.09
N LYS A 158 18.19 -0.62 30.15
CA LYS A 158 17.74 -1.29 31.38
C LYS A 158 18.86 -1.40 32.43
N LEU A 159 20.13 -1.53 32.01
CA LEU A 159 21.26 -1.54 32.92
C LEU A 159 21.63 -0.13 33.43
N LEU A 160 21.50 0.88 32.59
CA LEU A 160 21.83 2.28 32.94
C LEU A 160 20.75 2.93 33.79
N LEU A 161 19.49 2.63 33.50
CA LEU A 161 18.29 3.23 34.08
C LEU A 161 17.25 2.12 34.36
N PRO A 162 17.45 1.28 35.40
CA PRO A 162 16.64 0.08 35.61
C PRO A 162 15.13 0.32 35.74
N ASP A 163 14.75 1.41 36.41
CA ASP A 163 13.36 1.76 36.71
C ASP A 163 12.82 2.87 35.83
N VAL A 164 13.52 3.21 34.73
CA VAL A 164 13.10 4.30 33.86
C VAL A 164 11.81 3.94 33.14
N GLN A 165 10.90 4.88 33.13
CA GLN A 165 9.65 4.76 32.39
C GLN A 165 9.89 4.94 30.89
N ILE A 166 9.15 4.22 30.07
CA ILE A 166 9.33 4.22 28.62
C ILE A 166 8.02 4.59 27.93
N ILE A 167 8.12 5.53 26.99
CA ILE A 167 7.10 5.77 25.98
C ILE A 167 7.65 5.42 24.60
N ALA A 168 6.89 4.66 23.83
CA ALA A 168 7.16 4.38 22.43
C ALA A 168 6.07 4.99 21.55
N VAL A 169 6.47 5.72 20.50
CA VAL A 169 5.51 6.30 19.57
C VAL A 169 5.89 5.97 18.13
N THR A 170 4.88 5.63 17.31
CA THR A 170 5.06 5.37 15.89
C THR A 170 3.83 5.78 15.09
N ALA A 171 4.01 6.01 13.79
CA ALA A 171 2.89 6.27 12.88
C ALA A 171 2.25 4.99 12.37
N THR A 172 3.04 3.93 12.27
CA THR A 172 2.69 2.67 11.59
C THR A 172 3.17 1.50 12.43
N ALA A 173 2.27 0.59 12.73
CA ALA A 173 2.60 -0.72 13.27
C ALA A 173 1.53 -1.71 12.83
N THR A 174 1.94 -2.83 12.25
CA THR A 174 1.09 -4.01 12.13
C THR A 174 0.96 -4.69 13.50
N GLU A 175 0.01 -5.61 13.66
CA GLU A 175 -0.16 -6.36 14.92
C GLU A 175 1.16 -7.03 15.35
N GLU A 176 1.89 -7.61 14.41
CA GLU A 176 3.18 -8.26 14.66
C GLU A 176 4.27 -7.29 15.15
N VAL A 177 4.34 -6.10 14.55
CA VAL A 177 5.28 -5.04 14.97
C VAL A 177 4.91 -4.52 16.35
N GLU A 178 3.62 -4.33 16.63
CA GLU A 178 3.10 -3.90 17.91
C GLU A 178 3.43 -4.87 19.02
N GLU A 179 3.09 -6.17 18.85
CA GLU A 179 3.38 -7.23 19.82
C GLU A 179 4.88 -7.30 20.13
N ASN A 180 5.72 -7.21 19.09
CA ASN A 180 7.17 -7.23 19.27
C ASN A 180 7.70 -6.00 20.03
N ILE A 181 7.16 -4.79 19.80
CA ILE A 181 7.52 -3.59 20.56
C ILE A 181 7.08 -3.76 22.05
N GLN A 182 5.87 -4.26 22.27
CA GLN A 182 5.36 -4.49 23.63
C GLN A 182 6.24 -5.46 24.42
N GLU A 183 6.64 -6.57 23.80
CA GLU A 183 7.53 -7.55 24.41
C GLU A 183 8.89 -6.96 24.77
N LEU A 184 9.54 -6.30 23.81
CA LEU A 184 10.89 -5.73 23.97
C LEU A 184 10.93 -4.63 25.04
N LEU A 185 9.91 -3.77 25.08
CA LEU A 185 9.84 -2.61 25.99
C LEU A 185 9.02 -2.89 27.27
N ASN A 186 8.52 -4.10 27.44
CA ASN A 186 7.66 -4.49 28.57
C ASN A 186 6.45 -3.55 28.75
N ILE A 187 5.70 -3.34 27.66
CA ILE A 187 4.49 -2.52 27.65
C ILE A 187 3.27 -3.44 27.74
N LYS A 188 2.37 -3.18 28.70
CA LYS A 188 1.16 -3.98 28.89
C LYS A 188 0.12 -3.70 27.82
N ASN A 189 -0.73 -4.68 27.49
CA ASN A 189 -1.78 -4.54 26.48
C ASN A 189 -2.74 -3.36 26.74
N ASN A 190 -3.05 -3.06 28.00
CA ASN A 190 -3.90 -1.93 28.39
C ASN A 190 -3.21 -0.56 28.32
N ALA A 191 -1.92 -0.53 27.99
CA ALA A 191 -1.12 0.68 27.80
C ALA A 191 -0.73 0.89 26.31
N VAL A 192 -1.46 0.26 25.40
CA VAL A 192 -1.36 0.49 23.95
C VAL A 192 -2.52 1.36 23.50
N PHE A 193 -2.19 2.49 22.92
CA PHE A 193 -3.15 3.48 22.45
C PHE A 193 -3.06 3.61 20.95
N LYS A 194 -4.13 3.22 20.26
CA LYS A 194 -4.22 3.27 18.79
C LYS A 194 -5.30 4.24 18.36
N THR A 195 -5.00 4.99 17.34
CA THR A 195 -6.03 5.75 16.63
C THR A 195 -6.13 5.25 15.19
N SER A 196 -7.29 5.46 14.57
CA SER A 196 -7.47 5.08 13.18
C SER A 196 -6.42 5.72 12.28
N VAL A 197 -5.89 4.92 11.37
CA VAL A 197 -4.98 5.40 10.32
C VAL A 197 -5.73 6.07 9.16
N LYS A 198 -7.07 6.10 9.20
CA LYS A 198 -7.89 6.75 8.19
C LYS A 198 -7.60 8.24 8.09
N ARG A 199 -7.33 8.72 6.89
CA ARG A 199 -7.12 10.12 6.58
C ARG A 199 -8.18 10.58 5.57
N GLU A 200 -9.23 11.25 6.05
CA GLU A 200 -10.39 11.63 5.22
C GLU A 200 -10.07 12.70 4.18
N ASN A 201 -9.05 13.51 4.44
CA ASN A 201 -8.62 14.57 3.54
C ASN A 201 -7.65 14.08 2.42
N LEU A 202 -7.25 12.81 2.42
CA LEU A 202 -6.39 12.26 1.37
C LEU A 202 -7.22 11.52 0.32
N LYS A 203 -7.16 12.00 -0.92
CA LYS A 203 -7.74 11.34 -2.07
C LYS A 203 -6.72 10.38 -2.67
N LEU A 204 -6.95 9.08 -2.49
CA LEU A 204 -6.06 8.04 -2.98
C LEU A 204 -6.42 7.65 -4.41
N SER A 205 -5.43 7.53 -5.29
CA SER A 205 -5.64 7.03 -6.64
C SER A 205 -4.49 6.15 -7.10
N VAL A 206 -4.85 5.10 -7.84
CA VAL A 206 -3.91 4.20 -8.53
C VAL A 206 -4.13 4.36 -10.02
N ASN A 207 -3.04 4.56 -10.76
CA ASN A 207 -3.08 4.77 -12.21
C ASN A 207 -1.97 3.98 -12.89
N GLY A 208 -2.35 3.03 -13.74
CA GLY A 208 -1.44 2.21 -14.53
C GLY A 208 -1.11 2.88 -15.88
N THR A 209 -0.21 3.85 -15.91
CA THR A 209 0.21 4.51 -17.14
C THR A 209 1.68 4.26 -17.47
N TYR A 210 1.98 4.11 -18.76
CA TYR A 210 3.35 4.08 -19.27
C TYR A 210 3.88 5.47 -19.64
N GLN A 211 3.01 6.48 -19.74
CA GLN A 211 3.36 7.88 -20.07
C GLN A 211 3.41 8.72 -18.78
N ARG A 212 4.24 8.30 -17.83
CA ARG A 212 4.28 8.87 -16.47
C ARG A 212 4.74 10.32 -16.46
N GLU A 213 5.78 10.64 -17.20
CA GLU A 213 6.34 11.98 -17.28
C GLU A 213 5.28 12.97 -17.83
N GLN A 214 4.58 12.56 -18.88
CA GLN A 214 3.52 13.38 -19.48
C GLN A 214 2.33 13.53 -18.52
N PHE A 215 1.94 12.46 -17.82
CA PHE A 215 0.90 12.53 -16.81
C PHE A 215 1.26 13.53 -15.69
N ILE A 216 2.48 13.45 -15.16
CA ILE A 216 2.95 14.35 -14.10
C ILE A 216 2.98 15.79 -14.60
N LEU A 217 3.49 16.03 -15.79
CA LEU A 217 3.53 17.38 -16.39
C LEU A 217 2.13 17.98 -16.49
N SER A 218 1.18 17.26 -17.09
CA SER A 218 -0.21 17.70 -17.22
C SER A 218 -0.85 17.94 -15.85
N TYR A 219 -0.63 17.03 -14.88
CA TYR A 219 -1.16 17.14 -13.54
C TYR A 219 -0.68 18.42 -12.82
N ILE A 220 0.61 18.75 -12.94
CA ILE A 220 1.21 19.96 -12.33
C ILE A 220 0.68 21.22 -13.02
N GLN A 221 0.59 21.22 -14.37
CA GLN A 221 0.11 22.36 -15.15
C GLN A 221 -1.36 22.73 -14.83
N GLU A 222 -2.18 21.74 -14.51
CA GLU A 222 -3.57 21.95 -14.07
C GLU A 222 -3.67 22.51 -12.65
N ARG A 223 -2.59 22.48 -11.86
CA ARG A 223 -2.55 22.88 -10.43
C ARG A 223 -1.42 23.86 -10.12
N PRO A 224 -1.40 25.01 -10.78
CA PRO A 224 -0.31 25.97 -10.63
C PRO A 224 -0.16 26.44 -9.19
N GLY A 225 1.09 26.56 -8.73
CA GLY A 225 1.43 27.05 -7.40
C GLY A 225 1.13 26.11 -6.23
N LYS A 226 0.71 24.86 -6.47
CA LYS A 226 0.51 23.87 -5.43
C LYS A 226 1.81 23.14 -5.10
N SER A 227 2.10 22.98 -3.80
CA SER A 227 3.27 22.24 -3.33
C SER A 227 3.06 20.74 -3.45
N GLY A 228 4.06 20.03 -3.96
CA GLY A 228 3.99 18.58 -4.15
C GLY A 228 5.34 17.86 -4.05
N ILE A 229 5.26 16.58 -3.72
CA ILE A 229 6.39 15.66 -3.69
C ILE A 229 6.18 14.59 -4.76
N ILE A 230 7.23 14.30 -5.52
CA ILE A 230 7.24 13.19 -6.48
C ILE A 230 8.29 12.19 -6.04
N TYR A 231 7.84 11.02 -5.58
CA TYR A 231 8.73 9.93 -5.18
C TYR A 231 9.12 9.06 -6.36
N VAL A 232 10.41 8.81 -6.49
CA VAL A 232 11.01 8.03 -7.57
C VAL A 232 11.98 6.99 -7.00
N SER A 233 12.00 5.78 -7.54
CA SER A 233 12.77 4.68 -6.95
C SER A 233 14.28 4.81 -7.09
N THR A 234 14.78 5.49 -8.12
CA THR A 234 16.23 5.56 -8.41
C THR A 234 16.73 6.99 -8.59
N ARG A 235 18.01 7.22 -8.24
CA ARG A 235 18.68 8.53 -8.41
C ARG A 235 18.65 9.00 -9.87
N THR A 236 18.95 8.11 -10.79
CA THR A 236 18.97 8.41 -12.23
C THR A 236 17.59 8.82 -12.75
N GLU A 237 16.50 8.20 -12.25
CA GLU A 237 15.15 8.62 -12.64
C GLU A 237 14.78 9.96 -12.02
N VAL A 238 15.22 10.27 -10.78
CA VAL A 238 15.05 11.61 -10.18
C VAL A 238 15.65 12.68 -11.08
N GLU A 239 16.92 12.50 -11.50
CA GLU A 239 17.63 13.46 -12.34
C GLU A 239 16.95 13.61 -13.72
N LYS A 240 16.53 12.50 -14.35
CA LYS A 240 15.84 12.51 -15.65
C LYS A 240 14.49 13.23 -15.57
N LEU A 241 13.69 12.92 -14.55
CA LEU A 241 12.38 13.56 -14.38
C LEU A 241 12.54 15.05 -14.07
N SER A 242 13.54 15.44 -13.29
CA SER A 242 13.86 16.84 -13.01
C SER A 242 14.22 17.59 -14.28
N THR A 243 15.09 17.04 -15.12
CA THR A 243 15.45 17.62 -16.42
C THR A 243 14.21 17.77 -17.31
N TYR A 244 13.40 16.72 -17.44
CA TYR A 244 12.16 16.75 -18.23
C TYR A 244 11.19 17.85 -17.77
N LEU A 245 10.99 18.02 -16.46
CA LEU A 245 10.11 19.07 -15.93
C LEU A 245 10.70 20.47 -16.14
N THR A 246 12.02 20.63 -15.97
CA THR A 246 12.73 21.89 -16.18
C THR A 246 12.65 22.33 -17.66
N ASP A 247 12.84 21.43 -18.62
CA ASP A 247 12.70 21.67 -20.06
C ASP A 247 11.28 22.13 -20.42
N ASN A 248 10.28 21.66 -19.64
CA ASN A 248 8.89 22.09 -19.77
C ASN A 248 8.53 23.30 -18.86
N LYS A 249 9.53 24.05 -18.37
CA LYS A 249 9.38 25.28 -17.55
C LYS A 249 8.71 25.07 -16.20
N ILE A 250 8.82 23.90 -15.63
CA ILE A 250 8.37 23.58 -14.28
C ILE A 250 9.59 23.64 -13.34
N GLU A 251 9.59 24.65 -12.47
CA GLU A 251 10.63 24.80 -11.45
C GLU A 251 10.52 23.68 -10.40
N ASN A 252 11.63 23.01 -10.13
CA ASN A 252 11.68 21.91 -9.18
C ASN A 252 13.07 21.79 -8.55
N VAL A 253 13.15 21.10 -7.42
CA VAL A 253 14.40 20.70 -6.78
C VAL A 253 14.45 19.18 -6.63
N ILE A 254 15.66 18.65 -6.56
CA ILE A 254 15.89 17.21 -6.39
C ILE A 254 16.41 16.87 -4.99
N TYR A 255 16.09 15.65 -4.51
CA TYR A 255 16.63 15.16 -3.25
C TYR A 255 16.88 13.65 -3.29
N HIS A 256 18.13 13.23 -3.15
CA HIS A 256 18.51 11.82 -3.02
C HIS A 256 19.84 11.66 -2.29
N GLY A 257 20.15 10.46 -1.82
CA GLY A 257 21.36 10.17 -1.03
C GLY A 257 22.69 10.35 -1.77
N GLY A 258 22.68 10.56 -3.10
CA GLY A 258 23.87 10.86 -3.89
C GLY A 258 24.30 12.33 -3.87
N LEU A 259 23.41 13.24 -3.47
CA LEU A 259 23.72 14.66 -3.36
C LEU A 259 24.60 14.95 -2.15
N GLY A 260 25.41 16.02 -2.25
CA GLY A 260 26.19 16.53 -1.13
C GLY A 260 25.30 17.01 0.03
N LYS A 261 25.81 16.99 1.27
CA LYS A 261 25.04 17.39 2.47
C LYS A 261 24.50 18.83 2.34
N LYS A 262 25.33 19.76 1.85
CA LYS A 262 24.96 21.18 1.65
C LYS A 262 23.80 21.29 0.66
N GLU A 263 23.94 20.67 -0.50
CA GLU A 263 22.94 20.70 -1.56
C GLU A 263 21.59 20.11 -1.10
N ARG A 264 21.61 18.99 -0.38
CA ARG A 264 20.40 18.42 0.22
C ARG A 264 19.70 19.38 1.14
N ASN A 265 20.45 20.05 2.01
CA ASN A 265 19.90 21.03 2.95
C ASN A 265 19.33 22.24 2.20
N ASP A 266 20.05 22.78 1.22
CA ASP A 266 19.61 23.93 0.44
C ASP A 266 18.33 23.61 -0.35
N ASN A 267 18.26 22.45 -1.01
CA ASN A 267 17.08 22.00 -1.75
C ASN A 267 15.87 21.76 -0.82
N GLN A 268 16.10 21.17 0.35
CA GLN A 268 15.05 21.00 1.37
C GLN A 268 14.53 22.35 1.85
N GLN A 269 15.40 23.31 2.14
CA GLN A 269 15.01 24.63 2.59
C GLN A 269 14.20 25.38 1.53
N LYS A 270 14.61 25.35 0.27
CA LYS A 270 13.84 25.94 -0.85
C LYS A 270 12.43 25.41 -0.93
N PHE A 271 12.26 24.08 -0.75
CA PHE A 271 10.93 23.46 -0.74
C PHE A 271 10.11 23.84 0.50
N VAL A 272 10.72 23.83 1.68
CA VAL A 272 10.03 24.15 2.95
C VAL A 272 9.63 25.62 3.02
N SER A 273 10.49 26.54 2.52
CA SER A 273 10.24 27.99 2.51
C SER A 273 9.32 28.46 1.38
N ASP A 274 8.80 27.55 0.57
CA ASP A 274 7.96 27.86 -0.60
C ASP A 274 8.67 28.60 -1.75
N GLU A 275 9.98 28.69 -1.72
CA GLU A 275 10.77 29.22 -2.84
C GLU A 275 10.58 28.33 -4.08
N VAL A 276 10.58 27.01 -3.90
CA VAL A 276 10.25 26.03 -4.94
C VAL A 276 9.11 25.12 -4.45
N LYS A 277 8.09 24.94 -5.29
CA LYS A 277 6.87 24.19 -4.91
C LYS A 277 6.96 22.69 -5.13
N ILE A 278 7.92 22.22 -5.90
CA ILE A 278 7.99 20.82 -6.32
C ILE A 278 9.34 20.22 -5.96
N VAL A 279 9.31 19.08 -5.28
CA VAL A 279 10.50 18.28 -5.04
C VAL A 279 10.36 16.91 -5.67
N ILE A 280 11.39 16.47 -6.37
CA ILE A 280 11.51 15.12 -6.94
C ILE A 280 12.55 14.37 -6.11
N ALA A 281 12.19 13.27 -5.51
CA ALA A 281 13.04 12.64 -4.53
C ALA A 281 12.96 11.12 -4.51
N THR A 282 14.02 10.49 -4.00
CA THR A 282 13.92 9.11 -3.52
C THR A 282 13.32 9.09 -2.10
N ASN A 283 13.04 7.89 -1.56
CA ASN A 283 12.60 7.68 -0.17
C ASN A 283 13.53 8.31 0.88
N ALA A 284 14.75 8.73 0.50
CA ALA A 284 15.65 9.49 1.37
C ALA A 284 15.09 10.87 1.77
N PHE A 285 14.16 11.43 0.97
CA PHE A 285 13.42 12.64 1.29
C PHE A 285 12.15 12.29 2.05
N GLY A 286 12.21 12.35 3.32
CA GLY A 286 11.06 11.84 4.03
C GLY A 286 10.99 12.25 5.49
N MET A 287 11.52 11.41 6.36
CA MET A 287 11.44 11.62 7.81
C MET A 287 12.04 12.99 8.19
N GLY A 288 11.28 13.82 8.93
CA GLY A 288 11.71 15.16 9.36
C GLY A 288 11.12 16.32 8.55
N ILE A 289 10.39 16.10 7.47
CA ILE A 289 9.76 17.20 6.72
C ILE A 289 8.43 17.57 7.40
N ASP A 290 8.37 18.78 7.93
CA ASP A 290 7.16 19.32 8.55
C ASP A 290 6.62 20.53 7.76
N LYS A 291 6.17 20.27 6.51
CA LYS A 291 5.46 21.22 5.67
C LYS A 291 3.97 20.84 5.66
N PRO A 292 3.09 21.71 6.21
CA PRO A 292 1.68 21.35 6.42
C PRO A 292 0.85 21.31 5.12
N ASP A 293 1.23 22.11 4.13
CA ASP A 293 0.44 22.44 2.95
C ASP A 293 0.85 21.70 1.67
N ILE A 294 1.38 20.49 1.78
CA ILE A 294 1.64 19.62 0.63
C ILE A 294 0.30 19.15 0.07
N ARG A 295 0.00 19.57 -1.19
CA ARG A 295 -1.29 19.33 -1.84
C ARG A 295 -1.33 18.05 -2.65
N TYR A 296 -0.18 17.52 -3.05
CA TYR A 296 -0.13 16.23 -3.72
C TYR A 296 1.17 15.47 -3.45
N ILE A 297 1.03 14.15 -3.46
CA ILE A 297 2.16 13.22 -3.49
C ILE A 297 1.94 12.27 -4.64
N ILE A 298 2.94 12.18 -5.52
CA ILE A 298 2.91 11.27 -6.66
C ILE A 298 4.03 10.25 -6.49
N HIS A 299 3.68 8.99 -6.47
CA HIS A 299 4.65 7.91 -6.59
C HIS A 299 4.83 7.57 -8.06
N PHE A 300 5.99 7.91 -8.62
CA PHE A 300 6.35 7.60 -10.00
C PHE A 300 6.51 6.10 -10.23
N ASN A 301 6.96 5.38 -9.21
CA ASN A 301 7.14 3.92 -9.20
C ASN A 301 6.38 3.32 -8.03
N LEU A 302 6.09 2.01 -8.12
CA LEU A 302 5.51 1.24 -7.03
C LEU A 302 6.49 1.17 -5.85
N PRO A 303 6.08 1.57 -4.63
CA PRO A 303 6.86 1.34 -3.41
C PRO A 303 7.04 -0.16 -3.10
N GLY A 304 8.04 -0.49 -2.28
CA GLY A 304 8.33 -1.88 -1.90
C GLY A 304 7.34 -2.47 -0.90
N ASP A 305 6.68 -1.62 -0.11
CA ASP A 305 5.76 -2.02 0.95
C ASP A 305 4.70 -0.93 1.23
N LEU A 306 3.62 -1.35 1.89
CA LEU A 306 2.47 -0.49 2.17
C LEU A 306 2.74 0.49 3.33
N GLU A 307 3.63 0.13 4.26
CA GLU A 307 4.00 0.98 5.38
C GLU A 307 4.80 2.20 4.92
N SER A 308 5.81 1.99 4.06
CA SER A 308 6.57 3.07 3.42
C SER A 308 5.65 3.97 2.61
N TYR A 309 4.79 3.38 1.79
CA TYR A 309 3.79 4.12 1.03
C TYR A 309 2.90 4.98 1.93
N TYR A 310 2.35 4.40 3.00
CA TYR A 310 1.48 5.12 3.94
C TYR A 310 2.22 6.25 4.67
N GLN A 311 3.46 6.05 5.08
CA GLN A 311 4.27 7.11 5.69
C GLN A 311 4.56 8.25 4.71
N GLU A 312 4.81 7.94 3.44
CA GLU A 312 5.09 8.92 2.40
C GLU A 312 3.84 9.74 2.08
N ILE A 313 2.70 9.11 1.81
CA ILE A 313 1.43 9.83 1.57
C ILE A 313 0.94 10.61 2.80
N GLY A 314 1.29 10.15 4.00
CA GLY A 314 0.97 10.82 5.26
C GLY A 314 1.58 12.22 5.42
N ARG A 315 2.48 12.64 4.52
CA ARG A 315 3.05 14.00 4.49
C ARG A 315 2.09 15.01 3.85
N ALA A 316 1.18 14.55 2.98
CA ALA A 316 0.19 15.40 2.35
C ALA A 316 -0.87 15.88 3.36
N GLY A 317 -1.33 17.10 3.19
CA GLY A 317 -2.48 17.63 3.90
C GLY A 317 -2.41 17.55 5.42
N ARG A 318 -1.28 17.86 6.04
CA ARG A 318 -1.16 17.89 7.51
C ARG A 318 -1.99 19.01 8.16
N ASP A 319 -2.33 20.01 7.38
CA ASP A 319 -3.25 21.09 7.73
C ASP A 319 -4.73 20.68 7.68
N GLY A 320 -5.05 19.45 7.28
CA GLY A 320 -6.41 18.93 7.16
C GLY A 320 -7.09 19.25 5.82
N LEU A 321 -6.46 20.02 4.95
CA LEU A 321 -7.04 20.35 3.64
C LEU A 321 -6.92 19.18 2.64
N PRO A 322 -7.85 19.07 1.67
CA PRO A 322 -7.82 18.02 0.65
C PRO A 322 -6.49 17.96 -0.08
N SER A 323 -5.98 16.75 -0.27
CA SER A 323 -4.71 16.50 -0.95
C SER A 323 -4.75 15.19 -1.72
N ASP A 324 -4.12 15.18 -2.90
CA ASP A 324 -4.11 14.02 -3.79
C ASP A 324 -2.89 13.13 -3.50
N CYS A 325 -3.10 11.82 -3.43
CA CYS A 325 -2.06 10.81 -3.32
C CYS A 325 -2.18 9.84 -4.50
N ILE A 326 -1.26 9.94 -5.45
CA ILE A 326 -1.33 9.26 -6.73
C ILE A 326 -0.21 8.23 -6.82
N LEU A 327 -0.58 6.97 -7.05
CA LEU A 327 0.36 5.89 -7.31
C LEU A 327 0.35 5.57 -8.81
N LEU A 328 1.48 5.82 -9.47
CA LEU A 328 1.72 5.35 -10.82
C LEU A 328 2.47 4.01 -10.75
N SER A 329 2.03 3.02 -11.49
CA SER A 329 2.65 1.71 -11.45
C SER A 329 2.66 1.03 -12.81
N THR A 330 3.71 0.23 -13.06
CA THR A 330 3.83 -0.67 -14.19
C THR A 330 4.49 -1.98 -13.77
N GLN A 331 4.46 -2.99 -14.62
CA GLN A 331 5.15 -4.26 -14.36
C GLN A 331 6.67 -4.10 -14.17
N ARG A 332 7.29 -3.05 -14.74
CA ARG A 332 8.72 -2.77 -14.54
C ARG A 332 9.07 -2.46 -13.08
N ASP A 333 8.15 -1.82 -12.36
CA ASP A 333 8.38 -1.47 -10.95
C ASP A 333 8.41 -2.70 -10.06
N VAL A 334 7.57 -3.68 -10.35
CA VAL A 334 7.57 -4.98 -9.65
C VAL A 334 8.92 -5.67 -9.79
N ASN A 335 9.42 -5.74 -11.03
CA ASN A 335 10.73 -6.34 -11.32
C ASN A 335 11.87 -5.56 -10.64
N LEU A 336 11.75 -4.24 -10.55
CA LEU A 336 12.73 -3.39 -9.86
C LEU A 336 12.72 -3.65 -8.35
N GLN A 337 11.56 -3.78 -7.71
CA GLN A 337 11.46 -4.09 -6.29
C GLN A 337 11.99 -5.50 -5.98
N GLN A 338 11.65 -6.49 -6.79
CA GLN A 338 12.21 -7.84 -6.67
C GLN A 338 13.74 -7.83 -6.77
N PHE A 339 14.29 -7.08 -7.73
CA PHE A 339 15.72 -6.92 -7.87
C PHE A 339 16.38 -6.29 -6.63
N PHE A 340 15.75 -5.31 -5.99
CA PHE A 340 16.26 -4.73 -4.75
C PHE A 340 16.25 -5.74 -3.60
N ILE A 341 15.19 -6.52 -3.46
CA ILE A 341 15.08 -7.58 -2.44
C ILE A 341 16.18 -8.63 -2.64
N ASP A 342 16.36 -9.11 -3.87
CA ASP A 342 17.33 -10.18 -4.16
C ASP A 342 18.78 -9.72 -3.91
N ARG A 343 19.09 -8.45 -4.17
CA ARG A 343 20.42 -7.86 -3.94
C ARG A 343 20.66 -7.37 -2.51
N ALA A 344 19.65 -7.34 -1.67
CA ALA A 344 19.83 -6.93 -0.28
C ALA A 344 20.79 -7.89 0.44
N THR A 345 21.74 -7.30 1.18
CA THR A 345 22.65 -8.06 2.06
C THR A 345 21.90 -8.40 3.37
N ALA A 346 20.99 -9.36 3.31
CA ALA A 346 20.14 -9.75 4.41
C ALA A 346 19.90 -11.27 4.41
N SER A 347 19.39 -11.82 5.52
CA SER A 347 19.03 -13.24 5.61
C SER A 347 17.88 -13.59 4.64
N ASP A 348 17.80 -14.86 4.24
CA ASP A 348 16.71 -15.33 3.37
C ASP A 348 15.35 -15.11 4.02
N GLN A 349 15.23 -15.33 5.33
CA GLN A 349 14.01 -15.05 6.08
C GLN A 349 13.57 -13.57 5.96
N TYR A 350 14.51 -12.64 6.02
CA TYR A 350 14.19 -11.21 5.81
C TYR A 350 13.77 -10.93 4.37
N LYS A 351 14.44 -11.54 3.39
CA LYS A 351 14.05 -11.40 1.96
C LYS A 351 12.65 -11.94 1.69
N ASP A 352 12.31 -13.08 2.28
CA ASP A 352 10.97 -13.66 2.14
C ASP A 352 9.90 -12.74 2.76
N HIS A 353 10.17 -12.18 3.93
CA HIS A 353 9.31 -11.19 4.54
C HIS A 353 9.13 -9.93 3.65
N MET A 354 10.19 -9.44 3.02
CA MET A 354 10.09 -8.31 2.08
C MET A 354 9.30 -8.67 0.81
N ARG A 355 9.36 -9.92 0.35
CA ARG A 355 8.53 -10.40 -0.75
C ARG A 355 7.04 -10.43 -0.37
N GLU A 356 6.71 -10.89 0.83
CA GLU A 356 5.34 -10.87 1.36
C GLU A 356 4.78 -9.43 1.44
N LYS A 357 5.59 -8.47 1.89
CA LYS A 357 5.21 -7.05 1.91
C LYS A 357 5.00 -6.48 0.51
N LEU A 358 5.87 -6.83 -0.44
CA LEU A 358 5.70 -6.45 -1.83
C LEU A 358 4.41 -7.03 -2.43
N ASP A 359 4.07 -8.29 -2.11
CA ASP A 359 2.84 -8.92 -2.56
C ASP A 359 1.60 -8.19 -2.01
N LEU A 360 1.63 -7.74 -0.75
CA LEU A 360 0.56 -6.92 -0.18
C LEU A 360 0.44 -5.54 -0.87
N MET A 361 1.56 -4.91 -1.20
CA MET A 361 1.57 -3.67 -1.99
C MET A 361 1.00 -3.88 -3.39
N LEU A 362 1.28 -5.03 -4.02
CA LEU A 362 0.70 -5.41 -5.30
C LEU A 362 -0.80 -5.67 -5.21
N GLN A 363 -1.28 -6.27 -4.13
CA GLN A 363 -2.71 -6.43 -3.86
C GLN A 363 -3.39 -5.06 -3.72
N TYR A 364 -2.79 -4.13 -2.98
CA TYR A 364 -3.27 -2.75 -2.91
C TYR A 364 -3.35 -2.08 -4.28
N ASN A 365 -2.31 -2.22 -5.08
CA ASN A 365 -2.22 -1.63 -6.42
C ASN A 365 -3.29 -2.17 -7.39
N LYS A 366 -3.73 -3.42 -7.20
CA LYS A 366 -4.69 -4.10 -8.08
C LYS A 366 -6.11 -4.17 -7.51
N THR A 367 -6.34 -3.71 -6.29
CA THR A 367 -7.63 -3.88 -5.65
C THR A 367 -8.74 -3.09 -6.31
N SER A 368 -9.89 -3.72 -6.52
CA SER A 368 -11.15 -3.06 -6.88
C SER A 368 -11.89 -2.49 -5.66
N LYS A 369 -11.45 -2.84 -4.43
CA LYS A 369 -12.04 -2.34 -3.19
C LYS A 369 -11.53 -0.94 -2.88
N CYS A 370 -12.23 -0.27 -1.98
CA CYS A 370 -11.82 1.04 -1.48
C CYS A 370 -10.38 1.05 -0.99
N LEU A 371 -9.53 1.89 -1.59
CA LEU A 371 -8.11 2.02 -1.26
C LEU A 371 -7.89 2.43 0.20
N SER A 372 -8.71 3.35 0.73
CA SER A 372 -8.64 3.76 2.12
C SER A 372 -8.98 2.62 3.09
N SER A 373 -10.04 1.85 2.80
CA SER A 373 -10.40 0.68 3.60
C SER A 373 -9.33 -0.41 3.56
N PHE A 374 -8.64 -0.57 2.44
CA PHE A 374 -7.53 -1.52 2.33
C PHE A 374 -6.39 -1.15 3.31
N ILE A 375 -5.96 0.11 3.30
CA ILE A 375 -4.90 0.61 4.21
C ILE A 375 -5.33 0.44 5.68
N VAL A 376 -6.55 0.83 6.03
CA VAL A 376 -7.01 0.71 7.42
C VAL A 376 -7.01 -0.74 7.88
N LYS A 377 -7.51 -1.67 7.07
CA LYS A 377 -7.52 -3.11 7.39
C LYS A 377 -6.13 -3.72 7.46
N TYR A 378 -5.19 -3.19 6.72
CA TYR A 378 -3.79 -3.63 6.79
C TYR A 378 -3.18 -3.36 8.18
N PHE A 379 -3.39 -2.17 8.72
CA PHE A 379 -2.84 -1.77 10.03
C PHE A 379 -3.72 -2.18 11.20
N ASN A 380 -5.04 -2.32 11.00
CA ASN A 380 -5.99 -2.72 12.03
C ASN A 380 -7.10 -3.59 11.43
N ARG A 381 -6.92 -4.90 11.52
CA ARG A 381 -7.85 -5.90 10.93
C ARG A 381 -9.27 -5.81 11.50
N ASN A 382 -9.38 -5.36 12.76
CA ASN A 382 -10.64 -5.30 13.48
C ASN A 382 -11.41 -3.99 13.25
N GLU A 383 -10.80 -2.99 12.59
CA GLU A 383 -11.46 -1.72 12.31
C GLU A 383 -12.40 -1.84 11.11
N TYR A 384 -13.67 -1.60 11.34
CA TYR A 384 -14.64 -1.49 10.26
C TYR A 384 -14.58 -0.11 9.62
N VAL A 385 -14.35 -0.07 8.33
CA VAL A 385 -14.33 1.18 7.54
C VAL A 385 -15.22 1.01 6.32
N GLU A 386 -16.19 1.89 6.21
CA GLU A 386 -17.00 2.03 4.99
C GLU A 386 -16.14 2.52 3.81
N ALA A 387 -16.64 2.32 2.60
CA ALA A 387 -16.01 2.85 1.41
C ALA A 387 -15.88 4.38 1.52
N CYS A 388 -14.70 4.93 1.18
CA CYS A 388 -14.45 6.37 1.38
C CYS A 388 -15.18 7.28 0.38
N GLY A 389 -15.73 6.73 -0.71
CA GLY A 389 -16.47 7.47 -1.76
C GLY A 389 -15.61 8.40 -2.63
N GLN A 390 -14.29 8.52 -2.39
CA GLN A 390 -13.44 9.50 -3.08
C GLN A 390 -12.16 8.94 -3.70
N CYS A 391 -11.76 7.72 -3.41
CA CYS A 391 -10.59 7.10 -4.04
C CYS A 391 -10.90 6.63 -5.47
N SER A 392 -9.87 6.39 -6.27
CA SER A 392 -10.06 5.95 -7.65
C SER A 392 -10.93 4.71 -7.79
N SER A 393 -10.82 3.73 -6.88
CA SER A 393 -11.66 2.54 -6.90
C SER A 393 -13.13 2.81 -6.52
N CYS A 394 -13.41 3.81 -5.67
CA CYS A 394 -14.79 4.20 -5.33
C CYS A 394 -15.45 5.05 -6.42
N LEU A 395 -14.63 5.81 -7.18
CA LEU A 395 -15.12 6.72 -8.23
C LEU A 395 -15.08 6.09 -9.62
N SER A 396 -14.50 4.90 -9.76
CA SER A 396 -14.49 4.22 -11.05
C SER A 396 -15.92 3.84 -11.44
N ASP A 397 -16.42 4.44 -12.52
CA ASP A 397 -17.61 3.99 -13.25
C ASP A 397 -17.33 2.68 -14.02
N GLU A 398 -16.31 1.94 -13.65
CA GLU A 398 -15.98 0.69 -14.28
C GLU A 398 -17.17 -0.27 -14.06
N ARG A 399 -17.84 -0.57 -15.15
CA ARG A 399 -18.91 -1.57 -15.16
C ARG A 399 -18.32 -2.86 -14.61
N THR A 400 -18.80 -3.27 -13.45
CA THR A 400 -18.49 -4.59 -12.92
C THR A 400 -19.13 -5.62 -13.82
N GLU A 401 -18.36 -6.62 -14.23
CA GLU A 401 -18.87 -7.77 -14.98
C GLU A 401 -19.15 -8.92 -14.02
N PRO A 402 -20.20 -9.72 -14.27
CA PRO A 402 -20.47 -10.89 -13.46
C PRO A 402 -19.31 -11.89 -13.61
N MET A 403 -18.75 -12.34 -12.49
CA MET A 403 -17.71 -13.38 -12.45
C MET A 403 -18.16 -14.64 -11.69
N THR A 404 -19.43 -14.75 -11.35
CA THR A 404 -19.94 -15.84 -10.50
C THR A 404 -19.67 -17.21 -11.10
N THR A 405 -19.79 -17.33 -12.41
CA THR A 405 -19.54 -18.59 -13.12
C THR A 405 -18.07 -18.98 -13.10
N GLU A 406 -17.19 -18.04 -13.46
CA GLU A 406 -15.74 -18.24 -13.44
C GLU A 406 -15.27 -18.55 -12.03
N ALA A 407 -15.78 -17.79 -11.03
CA ALA A 407 -15.49 -18.04 -9.62
C ALA A 407 -15.89 -19.46 -9.21
N ARG A 408 -17.06 -19.94 -9.63
CA ARG A 408 -17.53 -21.28 -9.31
C ARG A 408 -16.64 -22.35 -9.95
N LEU A 409 -16.28 -22.20 -11.22
CA LEU A 409 -15.40 -23.14 -11.92
C LEU A 409 -14.01 -23.22 -11.27
N ILE A 410 -13.47 -22.08 -10.83
CA ILE A 410 -12.21 -22.02 -10.08
C ILE A 410 -12.34 -22.74 -8.73
N LEU A 411 -13.43 -22.48 -7.98
CA LEU A 411 -13.66 -23.08 -6.66
C LEU A 411 -13.96 -24.58 -6.75
N GLU A 412 -14.67 -25.04 -7.78
CA GLU A 412 -14.90 -26.46 -8.06
C GLU A 412 -13.58 -27.20 -8.29
N LEU A 413 -12.69 -26.66 -9.13
CA LEU A 413 -11.35 -27.26 -9.34
C LEU A 413 -10.54 -27.31 -8.05
N ILE A 414 -10.55 -26.24 -7.24
CA ILE A 414 -9.82 -26.21 -5.95
C ILE A 414 -10.40 -27.23 -4.97
N ARG A 415 -11.73 -27.38 -4.93
CA ARG A 415 -12.42 -28.37 -4.10
C ARG A 415 -12.01 -29.79 -4.49
N ASP A 416 -12.09 -30.11 -5.78
CA ASP A 416 -11.87 -31.46 -6.29
C ASP A 416 -10.38 -31.88 -6.18
N ALA A 417 -9.50 -30.88 -6.11
CA ALA A 417 -8.06 -31.07 -5.91
C ALA A 417 -7.63 -31.16 -4.44
N ASP A 418 -8.51 -30.88 -3.49
CA ASP A 418 -8.29 -30.99 -2.03
C ASP A 418 -6.92 -30.44 -1.56
N GLY A 419 -6.62 -29.21 -1.93
CA GLY A 419 -5.37 -28.54 -1.54
C GLY A 419 -4.10 -29.09 -2.21
N GLN A 420 -4.21 -29.83 -3.32
CA GLN A 420 -3.05 -30.40 -4.01
C GLN A 420 -2.47 -29.48 -5.10
N LEU A 421 -3.20 -28.43 -5.50
CA LEU A 421 -2.82 -27.57 -6.60
C LEU A 421 -2.21 -26.23 -6.12
N SER A 422 -1.14 -25.82 -6.80
CA SER A 422 -0.62 -24.45 -6.71
C SER A 422 -1.49 -23.50 -7.57
N LYS A 423 -1.36 -22.20 -7.33
CA LYS A 423 -2.07 -21.18 -8.11
C LYS A 423 -1.79 -21.30 -9.61
N GLU A 424 -0.52 -21.50 -9.95
CA GLU A 424 -0.06 -21.65 -11.34
C GLU A 424 -0.72 -22.86 -11.99
N LEU A 425 -0.80 -23.99 -11.28
CA LEU A 425 -1.37 -25.22 -11.80
C LEU A 425 -2.89 -25.10 -11.98
N VAL A 426 -3.59 -24.41 -11.06
CA VAL A 426 -5.02 -24.11 -11.21
C VAL A 426 -5.26 -23.28 -12.48
N ILE A 427 -4.45 -22.26 -12.74
CA ILE A 427 -4.56 -21.40 -13.92
C ILE A 427 -4.31 -22.22 -15.20
N GLN A 428 -3.28 -23.06 -15.22
CA GLN A 428 -2.93 -23.89 -16.38
C GLN A 428 -4.03 -24.91 -16.71
N VAL A 429 -4.60 -25.57 -15.70
CA VAL A 429 -5.71 -26.54 -15.88
C VAL A 429 -6.94 -25.85 -16.43
N LEU A 430 -7.37 -24.72 -15.84
CA LEU A 430 -8.54 -23.97 -16.30
C LEU A 430 -8.38 -23.44 -17.73
N ARG A 431 -7.16 -23.17 -18.15
CA ARG A 431 -6.84 -22.74 -19.51
C ARG A 431 -6.62 -23.87 -20.52
N GLY A 432 -6.59 -25.13 -20.04
CA GLY A 432 -6.35 -26.28 -20.92
C GLY A 432 -4.92 -26.31 -21.46
N GLU A 433 -3.93 -25.84 -20.69
CA GLU A 433 -2.52 -25.87 -21.11
C GLU A 433 -1.98 -27.32 -20.99
N SER A 434 -1.48 -27.84 -22.11
CA SER A 434 -0.90 -29.21 -22.15
C SER A 434 0.55 -29.15 -21.63
N ALA A 435 0.75 -29.48 -20.36
CA ALA A 435 2.05 -29.57 -19.72
C ALA A 435 2.24 -30.98 -19.12
N ASP A 436 3.49 -31.47 -19.10
CA ASP A 436 3.82 -32.80 -18.62
C ASP A 436 3.35 -33.05 -17.17
N ASN A 437 3.41 -32.06 -16.32
CA ASN A 437 2.95 -32.11 -14.93
C ASN A 437 1.42 -32.22 -14.81
N ILE A 438 0.66 -31.72 -15.76
CA ILE A 438 -0.81 -31.81 -15.81
C ILE A 438 -1.21 -33.25 -16.23
N MET A 439 -0.61 -33.76 -17.30
CA MET A 439 -0.85 -35.11 -17.81
C MET A 439 -0.44 -36.19 -16.79
N ALA A 440 0.73 -36.02 -16.15
CA ALA A 440 1.22 -36.97 -15.14
C ALA A 440 0.30 -37.07 -13.90
N ARG A 441 -0.54 -36.04 -13.65
CA ARG A 441 -1.51 -36.02 -12.55
C ARG A 441 -2.94 -36.35 -13.00
N GLY A 442 -3.18 -36.62 -14.28
CA GLY A 442 -4.50 -36.88 -14.84
C GLY A 442 -5.46 -35.67 -14.80
N LEU A 443 -4.92 -34.46 -14.69
CA LEU A 443 -5.72 -33.23 -14.60
C LEU A 443 -6.31 -32.79 -15.93
N ASP A 444 -5.76 -33.29 -17.03
CA ASP A 444 -6.24 -33.10 -18.40
C ASP A 444 -7.54 -33.85 -18.70
N SER A 445 -7.89 -34.82 -17.88
CA SER A 445 -9.15 -35.60 -17.99
C SER A 445 -10.28 -35.04 -17.11
N GLN A 446 -10.05 -34.02 -16.30
CA GLN A 446 -11.07 -33.43 -15.45
C GLN A 446 -12.05 -32.55 -16.24
N GLU A 447 -13.28 -32.43 -15.77
CA GLU A 447 -14.32 -31.60 -16.40
C GLU A 447 -13.93 -30.11 -16.41
N SER A 448 -13.12 -29.68 -15.45
CA SER A 448 -12.60 -28.30 -15.32
C SER A 448 -11.43 -27.98 -16.28
N PHE A 449 -10.90 -28.95 -17.02
CA PHE A 449 -9.80 -28.72 -17.95
C PHE A 449 -10.23 -27.90 -19.17
N GLY A 450 -9.61 -26.73 -19.36
CA GLY A 450 -9.85 -25.86 -20.51
C GLY A 450 -11.15 -25.05 -20.46
N VAL A 451 -11.89 -25.05 -19.34
CA VAL A 451 -13.17 -24.32 -19.25
C VAL A 451 -13.02 -22.78 -19.34
N LEU A 452 -11.82 -22.26 -19.10
CA LEU A 452 -11.45 -20.85 -19.27
C LEU A 452 -10.37 -20.65 -20.35
N ASP A 453 -10.32 -21.48 -21.38
CA ASP A 453 -9.33 -21.41 -22.46
C ASP A 453 -9.45 -20.13 -23.30
N SER A 454 -10.63 -19.51 -23.35
CA SER A 454 -10.88 -18.21 -24.00
C SER A 454 -10.28 -17.02 -23.26
N TYR A 455 -9.94 -17.19 -21.96
CA TYR A 455 -9.31 -16.16 -21.13
C TYR A 455 -7.79 -16.21 -21.30
N ARG A 456 -7.13 -15.04 -21.22
CA ARG A 456 -5.66 -14.98 -21.13
C ARG A 456 -5.19 -15.43 -19.75
N THR A 457 -3.96 -15.92 -19.64
CA THR A 457 -3.36 -16.31 -18.34
C THR A 457 -3.47 -15.19 -17.30
N SER A 458 -3.26 -13.94 -17.72
CA SER A 458 -3.37 -12.77 -16.83
C SER A 458 -4.80 -12.50 -16.35
N GLU A 459 -5.81 -12.80 -17.15
CA GLU A 459 -7.22 -12.65 -16.79
C GLU A 459 -7.65 -13.71 -15.79
N VAL A 460 -7.29 -14.99 -16.04
CA VAL A 460 -7.56 -16.07 -15.08
C VAL A 460 -6.82 -15.84 -13.77
N ASN A 461 -5.56 -15.38 -13.81
CA ASN A 461 -4.81 -15.01 -12.60
C ASN A 461 -5.51 -13.89 -11.83
N HIS A 462 -6.04 -12.87 -12.51
CA HIS A 462 -6.80 -11.80 -11.87
C HIS A 462 -8.05 -12.34 -11.13
N LEU A 463 -8.82 -13.23 -11.77
CA LEU A 463 -10.00 -13.86 -11.17
C LEU A 463 -9.63 -14.69 -9.92
N VAL A 464 -8.56 -15.47 -9.99
CA VAL A 464 -8.05 -16.25 -8.85
C VAL A 464 -7.61 -15.34 -7.71
N GLU A 465 -6.86 -14.27 -7.99
CA GLU A 465 -6.44 -13.30 -6.99
C GLU A 465 -7.63 -12.57 -6.34
N GLU A 466 -8.67 -12.23 -7.11
CA GLU A 466 -9.90 -11.66 -6.57
C GLU A 466 -10.57 -12.60 -5.54
N LEU A 467 -10.61 -13.90 -5.81
CA LEU A 467 -11.18 -14.88 -4.88
C LEU A 467 -10.34 -15.01 -3.61
N ILE A 468 -9.01 -14.96 -3.72
CA ILE A 468 -8.10 -14.96 -2.56
C ILE A 468 -8.32 -13.69 -1.73
N MET A 469 -8.29 -12.52 -2.36
CA MET A 469 -8.44 -11.23 -1.68
C MET A 469 -9.81 -11.06 -1.01
N ARG A 470 -10.86 -11.59 -1.60
CA ARG A 470 -12.21 -11.57 -1.03
C ARG A 470 -12.41 -12.63 0.05
N GLY A 471 -11.39 -13.45 0.32
CA GLY A 471 -11.43 -14.49 1.34
C GLY A 471 -12.34 -15.65 0.99
N TYR A 472 -12.48 -15.99 -0.28
CA TYR A 472 -13.13 -17.22 -0.77
C TYR A 472 -12.12 -18.36 -0.96
N VAL A 473 -10.84 -18.05 -1.03
CA VAL A 473 -9.76 -19.03 -1.13
C VAL A 473 -8.67 -18.66 -0.14
N HIS A 474 -8.23 -19.63 0.63
CA HIS A 474 -7.07 -19.50 1.49
C HIS A 474 -5.84 -20.00 0.73
N TYR A 475 -4.80 -19.15 0.66
CA TYR A 475 -3.54 -19.47 -0.01
C TYR A 475 -2.44 -19.61 1.03
N ALA A 476 -1.89 -20.81 1.20
CA ALA A 476 -0.84 -21.10 2.16
C ALA A 476 0.12 -22.17 1.64
N GLY A 477 1.42 -22.00 1.84
CA GLY A 477 2.44 -22.98 1.43
C GLY A 477 2.40 -23.31 -0.06
N HIS A 478 2.16 -22.29 -0.91
CA HIS A 478 1.97 -22.42 -2.36
C HIS A 478 0.78 -23.28 -2.81
N LYS A 479 -0.16 -23.53 -1.91
CA LYS A 479 -1.36 -24.35 -2.18
C LYS A 479 -2.64 -23.55 -1.90
N MET A 480 -3.72 -23.94 -2.58
CA MET A 480 -5.01 -23.28 -2.50
C MET A 480 -6.03 -24.17 -1.79
N TYR A 481 -6.77 -23.59 -0.84
CA TYR A 481 -7.78 -24.29 -0.04
C TYR A 481 -9.08 -23.52 -0.05
N LEU A 482 -10.21 -24.24 -0.07
CA LEU A 482 -11.51 -23.62 0.15
C LEU A 482 -11.66 -23.18 1.61
N VAL A 483 -12.46 -22.15 1.78
CA VAL A 483 -12.95 -21.69 3.10
C VAL A 483 -14.48 -21.86 3.16
N GLU A 484 -15.07 -21.87 4.35
CA GLU A 484 -16.52 -22.03 4.53
C GLU A 484 -17.34 -21.05 3.66
N LYS A 485 -16.87 -19.81 3.54
CA LYS A 485 -17.49 -18.78 2.69
C LYS A 485 -17.58 -19.16 1.20
N SER A 486 -16.72 -20.03 0.71
CA SER A 486 -16.73 -20.50 -0.70
C SER A 486 -17.99 -21.29 -1.04
N LEU A 487 -18.58 -21.95 -0.05
CA LEU A 487 -19.80 -22.73 -0.22
C LEU A 487 -20.98 -21.85 -0.69
N ASP A 488 -21.02 -20.58 -0.30
CA ASP A 488 -22.08 -19.67 -0.73
C ASP A 488 -22.07 -19.41 -2.25
N ILE A 489 -20.88 -19.44 -2.87
CA ILE A 489 -20.76 -19.33 -4.33
C ILE A 489 -21.07 -20.67 -4.99
N LEU A 490 -20.54 -21.76 -4.44
CA LEU A 490 -20.78 -23.11 -4.95
C LEU A 490 -22.27 -23.46 -4.90
N ASP A 491 -22.97 -23.06 -3.84
CA ASP A 491 -24.41 -23.24 -3.62
C ASP A 491 -25.27 -22.20 -4.35
N ARG A 492 -24.69 -21.30 -5.14
CA ARG A 492 -25.37 -20.22 -5.89
C ARG A 492 -26.14 -19.20 -5.02
N LYS A 493 -25.76 -19.06 -3.74
CA LYS A 493 -26.41 -18.11 -2.82
C LYS A 493 -25.94 -16.67 -3.05
N VAL A 494 -24.73 -16.47 -3.58
CA VAL A 494 -24.08 -15.19 -3.78
C VAL A 494 -23.64 -15.02 -5.23
N LYS A 495 -23.97 -13.85 -5.81
CA LYS A 495 -23.43 -13.42 -7.11
C LYS A 495 -22.18 -12.58 -6.90
N LEU A 496 -21.15 -12.84 -7.69
CA LEU A 496 -19.91 -12.07 -7.69
C LEU A 496 -19.80 -11.23 -8.94
N TYR A 497 -19.24 -10.03 -8.75
CA TYR A 497 -18.92 -9.09 -9.83
C TYR A 497 -17.47 -8.66 -9.67
N THR A 498 -16.75 -8.51 -10.77
CA THR A 498 -15.38 -8.00 -10.80
C THR A 498 -15.25 -6.86 -11.78
N VAL A 499 -14.23 -6.03 -11.59
CA VAL A 499 -13.79 -5.11 -12.62
C VAL A 499 -12.99 -5.91 -13.65
N PRO A 500 -13.34 -5.84 -14.95
CA PRO A 500 -12.63 -6.60 -15.97
C PRO A 500 -11.14 -6.29 -15.97
N TYR A 501 -10.31 -7.31 -16.14
CA TYR A 501 -8.87 -7.12 -16.33
C TYR A 501 -8.62 -6.44 -17.68
N ARG A 502 -8.57 -5.10 -17.68
CA ARG A 502 -8.23 -4.33 -18.86
C ARG A 502 -6.71 -4.19 -18.94
N LYS A 503 -6.09 -4.81 -19.95
CA LYS A 503 -4.82 -4.34 -20.45
C LYS A 503 -5.08 -2.95 -21.03
N HIS A 504 -4.40 -1.90 -20.52
CA HIS A 504 -4.36 -0.60 -21.21
C HIS A 504 -3.64 -0.80 -22.55
N TYR A 505 -4.39 -1.23 -23.54
CA TYR A 505 -4.01 -1.13 -24.93
C TYR A 505 -4.56 0.20 -25.44
N ASN A 506 -3.71 1.01 -26.07
CA ASN A 506 -4.14 2.01 -27.04
C ASN A 506 -4.84 1.23 -28.16
N GLU A 507 -6.09 0.91 -28.02
CA GLU A 507 -6.93 0.63 -29.16
C GLU A 507 -7.09 1.95 -29.90
N ARG A 508 -6.39 2.07 -31.02
CA ARG A 508 -6.92 2.87 -32.11
C ARG A 508 -8.35 2.41 -32.29
N VAL A 509 -9.29 3.29 -31.98
CA VAL A 509 -10.69 3.10 -32.33
C VAL A 509 -10.71 3.08 -33.85
N ASP A 510 -10.68 1.89 -34.43
CA ASP A 510 -11.16 1.70 -35.78
C ASP A 510 -12.66 1.94 -35.71
N VAL A 511 -13.02 3.16 -36.03
CA VAL A 511 -14.40 3.52 -36.35
C VAL A 511 -14.73 2.82 -37.66
N SER A 512 -15.24 1.60 -37.59
CA SER A 512 -15.84 0.92 -38.70
C SER A 512 -17.30 0.61 -38.42
N THR A 513 -18.14 1.40 -39.07
CA THR A 513 -19.51 1.13 -39.54
C THR A 513 -20.51 0.62 -38.50
N ASP A 514 -21.34 1.55 -38.13
CA ASP A 514 -22.66 1.44 -37.52
C ASP A 514 -23.57 0.44 -38.29
N SER A 515 -23.69 -0.77 -37.75
CA SER A 515 -24.81 -1.67 -38.05
C SER A 515 -25.37 -2.17 -36.74
N SER A 516 -26.62 -1.76 -36.44
CA SER A 516 -27.38 -2.27 -35.29
C SER A 516 -27.49 -3.79 -35.35
N PRO A 517 -27.47 -4.49 -34.20
CA PRO A 517 -27.66 -5.94 -34.15
C PRO A 517 -29.05 -6.31 -34.70
N ASN A 518 -29.16 -7.47 -35.38
CA ASN A 518 -30.43 -7.98 -35.81
C ASN A 518 -31.24 -8.44 -34.58
N GLU A 519 -32.21 -7.63 -34.15
CA GLU A 519 -32.99 -7.84 -32.93
C GLU A 519 -33.74 -9.19 -32.94
N ILE A 520 -34.30 -9.59 -34.08
CA ILE A 520 -35.03 -10.87 -34.19
C ILE A 520 -34.09 -12.08 -34.00
N LEU A 521 -32.88 -12.01 -34.54
CA LEU A 521 -31.88 -13.05 -34.33
C LEU A 521 -31.39 -13.05 -32.90
N TYR A 522 -31.18 -11.87 -32.31
CA TYR A 522 -30.71 -11.74 -30.94
C TYR A 522 -31.67 -12.40 -29.94
N ASP A 523 -32.98 -12.18 -30.08
CA ASP A 523 -34.01 -12.81 -29.24
C ASP A 523 -33.96 -14.35 -29.34
N LYS A 524 -33.79 -14.88 -30.54
CA LYS A 524 -33.67 -16.34 -30.74
C LYS A 524 -32.39 -16.91 -30.09
N LEU A 525 -31.27 -16.17 -30.16
CA LEU A 525 -30.03 -16.57 -29.53
C LEU A 525 -30.15 -16.56 -27.99
N LEU A 526 -30.95 -15.65 -27.43
CA LEU A 526 -31.29 -15.63 -25.99
C LEU A 526 -32.07 -16.88 -25.60
N ASP A 527 -33.09 -17.27 -26.40
CA ASP A 527 -33.87 -18.50 -26.15
C ASP A 527 -33.00 -19.77 -26.25
N THR A 528 -32.10 -19.84 -27.24
CA THR A 528 -31.14 -20.95 -27.39
C THR A 528 -30.21 -21.01 -26.17
N ARG A 529 -29.69 -19.87 -25.71
CA ARG A 529 -28.85 -19.78 -24.50
C ARG A 529 -29.58 -20.32 -23.29
N LYS A 530 -30.81 -19.86 -23.05
CA LYS A 530 -31.65 -20.30 -21.93
C LYS A 530 -31.89 -21.81 -21.94
N GLY A 531 -32.23 -22.38 -23.10
CA GLY A 531 -32.42 -23.82 -23.24
C GLY A 531 -31.14 -24.63 -22.94
N LEU A 532 -29.97 -24.12 -23.34
CA LEU A 532 -28.68 -24.75 -23.02
C LEU A 532 -28.32 -24.61 -21.56
N ALA A 533 -28.57 -23.43 -20.94
CA ALA A 533 -28.36 -23.18 -19.53
C ALA A 533 -29.16 -24.16 -18.66
N ASP A 534 -30.44 -24.39 -18.99
CA ASP A 534 -31.30 -25.36 -18.31
C ASP A 534 -30.80 -26.80 -18.51
N LYS A 535 -30.41 -27.15 -19.74
CA LYS A 535 -29.90 -28.48 -20.08
C LYS A 535 -28.62 -28.85 -19.32
N TYR A 536 -27.67 -27.92 -19.25
CA TYR A 536 -26.39 -28.15 -18.61
C TYR A 536 -26.37 -27.71 -17.14
N LYS A 537 -27.49 -27.22 -16.61
CA LYS A 537 -27.59 -26.65 -15.24
C LYS A 537 -26.58 -25.56 -14.96
N LEU A 538 -26.34 -24.70 -15.94
CA LEU A 538 -25.42 -23.58 -15.90
C LEU A 538 -26.19 -22.25 -15.85
N ASP A 539 -25.53 -21.19 -15.42
CA ASP A 539 -26.05 -19.84 -15.60
C ASP A 539 -25.99 -19.45 -17.09
N GLU A 540 -26.95 -18.65 -17.56
CA GLU A 540 -27.04 -18.24 -18.97
C GLU A 540 -25.75 -17.59 -19.47
N ASP A 541 -25.13 -16.74 -18.65
CA ASP A 541 -23.86 -16.06 -18.95
C ASP A 541 -22.65 -17.01 -19.05
N ALA A 542 -22.77 -18.21 -18.47
CA ALA A 542 -21.74 -19.25 -18.62
C ALA A 542 -21.67 -19.81 -20.05
N ILE A 543 -22.81 -19.88 -20.70
CA ILE A 543 -22.87 -20.28 -22.11
C ILE A 543 -22.26 -19.18 -22.97
N PHE A 544 -22.90 -18.00 -23.00
CA PHE A 544 -22.40 -16.78 -23.63
C PHE A 544 -23.01 -15.55 -22.97
N THR A 545 -22.23 -14.49 -22.80
CA THR A 545 -22.75 -13.20 -22.31
C THR A 545 -23.61 -12.50 -23.36
N ASP A 546 -24.47 -11.59 -22.94
CA ASP A 546 -25.29 -10.77 -23.84
C ASP A 546 -24.46 -10.05 -24.92
N GLN A 547 -23.24 -9.64 -24.57
CA GLN A 547 -22.32 -8.98 -25.50
C GLN A 547 -21.89 -9.92 -26.64
N ILE A 548 -21.59 -11.18 -26.32
CA ILE A 548 -21.21 -12.21 -27.34
C ILE A 548 -22.41 -12.52 -28.23
N LEU A 549 -23.61 -12.65 -27.67
CA LEU A 549 -24.81 -12.88 -28.47
C LEU A 549 -25.15 -11.69 -29.38
N LYS A 550 -24.92 -10.46 -28.93
CA LYS A 550 -25.02 -9.27 -29.79
C LYS A 550 -24.02 -9.28 -30.93
N GLU A 551 -22.76 -9.72 -30.66
CA GLU A 551 -21.76 -9.89 -31.70
C GLU A 551 -22.15 -11.01 -32.69
N PHE A 552 -22.74 -12.12 -32.22
CA PHE A 552 -23.28 -13.15 -33.09
C PHE A 552 -24.41 -12.61 -33.99
N ALA A 553 -25.35 -11.86 -33.41
CA ALA A 553 -26.45 -11.24 -34.16
C ALA A 553 -26.00 -10.16 -35.15
N LYS A 554 -24.87 -9.49 -34.87
CA LYS A 554 -24.28 -8.46 -35.73
C LYS A 554 -23.44 -9.08 -36.85
N LYS A 555 -22.53 -9.99 -36.52
CA LYS A 555 -21.58 -10.58 -37.45
C LYS A 555 -22.13 -11.77 -38.25
N MET A 556 -23.19 -12.40 -37.74
CA MET A 556 -23.85 -13.56 -38.36
C MET A 556 -22.87 -14.64 -38.83
N PRO A 557 -21.99 -15.19 -37.96
CA PRO A 557 -20.99 -16.17 -38.35
C PRO A 557 -21.64 -17.38 -38.98
N GLN A 558 -21.09 -17.89 -40.12
CA GLN A 558 -21.66 -19.01 -40.85
C GLN A 558 -20.90 -20.32 -40.60
N THR A 559 -19.70 -20.23 -40.05
CA THR A 559 -18.84 -21.38 -39.78
C THR A 559 -18.30 -21.35 -38.36
N LYS A 560 -17.84 -22.50 -37.86
CA LYS A 560 -17.10 -22.56 -36.58
C LYS A 560 -15.83 -21.71 -36.58
N GLN A 561 -15.19 -21.56 -37.76
CA GLN A 561 -14.01 -20.69 -37.89
C GLN A 561 -14.35 -19.21 -37.75
N ASP A 562 -15.52 -18.81 -38.21
CA ASP A 562 -15.96 -17.41 -38.00
C ASP A 562 -16.26 -17.14 -36.52
N MET A 563 -16.84 -18.15 -35.83
CA MET A 563 -17.21 -18.01 -34.41
C MET A 563 -15.97 -17.90 -33.50
N ILE A 564 -14.88 -18.62 -33.78
CA ILE A 564 -13.68 -18.60 -32.94
C ILE A 564 -12.97 -17.24 -32.96
N HIS A 565 -13.20 -16.43 -34.00
CA HIS A 565 -12.66 -15.08 -34.10
C HIS A 565 -13.45 -14.04 -33.27
N ILE A 566 -14.57 -14.45 -32.66
CA ILE A 566 -15.36 -13.60 -31.77
C ILE A 566 -14.80 -13.70 -30.36
N GLN A 567 -14.45 -12.59 -29.76
CA GLN A 567 -13.88 -12.55 -28.43
C GLN A 567 -14.83 -13.21 -27.41
N GLY A 568 -14.30 -14.10 -26.58
CA GLY A 568 -15.07 -14.87 -25.60
C GLY A 568 -15.58 -16.23 -26.11
N VAL A 569 -15.23 -16.63 -27.36
CA VAL A 569 -15.46 -17.95 -27.92
C VAL A 569 -14.13 -18.72 -27.93
N GLY A 570 -13.93 -19.59 -26.92
CA GLY A 570 -12.79 -20.50 -26.87
C GLY A 570 -13.12 -21.88 -27.44
N ASN A 571 -12.10 -22.75 -27.54
CA ASN A 571 -12.25 -24.10 -28.13
C ASN A 571 -13.29 -24.96 -27.37
N TYR A 572 -13.37 -24.82 -26.04
CA TYR A 572 -14.38 -25.52 -25.25
C TYR A 572 -15.80 -25.10 -25.66
N LYS A 573 -16.09 -23.79 -25.69
CA LYS A 573 -17.40 -23.26 -26.08
C LYS A 573 -17.69 -23.52 -27.54
N LEU A 574 -16.67 -23.48 -28.42
CA LEU A 574 -16.78 -23.81 -29.82
C LEU A 574 -17.21 -25.27 -30.05
N LYS A 575 -16.71 -26.17 -29.21
CA LYS A 575 -17.05 -27.62 -29.31
C LYS A 575 -18.42 -27.92 -28.70
N HIS A 576 -18.75 -27.34 -27.56
CA HIS A 576 -19.90 -27.75 -26.75
C HIS A 576 -21.15 -26.88 -26.93
N TYR A 577 -21.02 -25.59 -27.22
CA TYR A 577 -22.15 -24.67 -27.32
C TYR A 577 -22.36 -24.06 -28.70
N CYS A 578 -21.30 -23.62 -29.39
CA CYS A 578 -21.42 -22.99 -30.71
C CYS A 578 -22.22 -23.73 -31.75
N PRO A 579 -22.25 -25.09 -31.84
CA PRO A 579 -23.08 -25.78 -32.81
C PRO A 579 -24.56 -25.37 -32.75
N TYR A 580 -25.13 -25.17 -31.57
CA TYR A 580 -26.52 -24.80 -31.38
C TYR A 580 -26.80 -23.35 -31.85
N PHE A 581 -25.91 -22.43 -31.56
CA PHE A 581 -26.02 -21.04 -32.02
C PHE A 581 -25.80 -20.90 -33.51
N LEU A 582 -24.87 -21.67 -34.07
CA LEU A 582 -24.57 -21.69 -35.50
C LEU A 582 -25.79 -22.17 -36.31
N GLU A 583 -26.49 -23.16 -35.82
CA GLU A 583 -27.73 -23.66 -36.43
C GLU A 583 -28.81 -22.56 -36.49
N GLU A 584 -29.03 -21.84 -35.39
CA GLU A 584 -30.00 -20.72 -35.36
C GLU A 584 -29.60 -19.57 -36.28
N ILE A 585 -28.31 -19.23 -36.34
CA ILE A 585 -27.80 -18.17 -37.23
C ILE A 585 -27.98 -18.56 -38.70
N GLN A 586 -27.66 -19.78 -39.06
CA GLN A 586 -27.80 -20.29 -40.44
C GLN A 586 -29.27 -20.36 -40.87
N GLN A 587 -30.17 -20.82 -39.99
CA GLN A 587 -31.63 -20.83 -40.26
C GLN A 587 -32.20 -19.42 -40.44
N HIS A 588 -31.67 -18.43 -39.72
CA HIS A 588 -32.07 -17.04 -39.88
C HIS A 588 -31.54 -16.41 -41.19
N GLY A 589 -30.29 -16.75 -41.58
CA GLY A 589 -29.68 -16.29 -42.84
C GLY A 589 -30.31 -16.90 -44.11
N GLY A 590 -30.79 -18.13 -44.03
CA GLY A 590 -31.43 -18.82 -45.14
C GLY A 590 -32.83 -18.35 -45.53
N LYS A 591 -33.48 -17.52 -44.70
CA LYS A 591 -34.83 -16.97 -44.98
C LYS A 591 -34.82 -15.64 -45.75
N LYS A 592 -33.66 -15.10 -46.15
CA LYS A 592 -33.54 -13.86 -46.95
C LYS A 592 -33.51 -14.06 -48.47
N ASN A 593 -33.66 -15.31 -48.99
CA ASN A 593 -33.72 -15.61 -50.43
C ASN A 593 -35.07 -16.30 -50.76
N ILE A 594 -36.20 -15.64 -50.52
CA ILE A 594 -37.49 -15.89 -51.22
C ILE A 594 -38.20 -14.56 -51.39
#